data_2f74a9bee381416750ac59f7dc936d42
#
_entry.id   2f74a9bee381416750ac59f7dc936d42
#
_cell.length_a   1.000
_cell.length_b   1.000
_cell.length_c   1.000
_cell.angle_alpha   90.00
_cell.angle_beta   90.00
_cell.angle_gamma   90.00
#
_symmetry.space_group_name_H-M   'P 1'
#
loop_
_entity.id
_entity.type
_entity.pdbx_description
1 polymer ?
#
loop_
_entity_poly.entity_id
_entity_poly.type
_entity_poly.pdbx_seq_one_letter_code
_entity_poly.pdbx_strand_id
1 'polypeptide(L)'
;MPEVINRAMALTGTFEDISFAELLQLLNVSHKSGKLSCWRGTERAELHILGGEVARAVSRRERGPEVVYRVLGWKTGEFSF
;
A
#
# COMPACT_ATOMS: atom_id res chain seq x y z
N MET A 1 1.55 -16.16 -24.83
CA MET A 1 1.62 -15.70 -24.34
C MET A 1 1.80 -15.26 -23.38
N PRO A 2 2.04 -15.07 -22.93
CA PRO A 2 2.38 -14.85 -21.87
C PRO A 2 1.98 -13.92 -21.11
N GLU A 3 1.47 -13.26 -21.33
CA GLU A 3 0.97 -12.40 -20.76
C GLU A 3 0.55 -12.57 -19.52
N VAL A 4 0.23 -13.28 -19.36
CA VAL A 4 -0.25 -13.71 -18.26
C VAL A 4 0.50 -13.29 -17.16
N ILE A 5 1.64 -13.26 -17.30
CA ILE A 5 2.47 -12.94 -16.37
C ILE A 5 2.22 -11.76 -15.66
N ASN A 6 1.81 -10.84 -16.30
CA ASN A 6 1.62 -9.64 -15.76
C ASN A 6 0.87 -9.55 -14.57
N ARG A 7 -0.15 -10.23 -14.49
CA ARG A 7 -1.00 -10.04 -13.44
C ARG A 7 -0.42 -10.54 -12.20
N ALA A 8 0.57 -11.28 -12.29
CA ALA A 8 1.14 -11.83 -11.13
C ALA A 8 2.15 -10.89 -10.56
N MET A 9 2.47 -9.81 -11.24
CA MET A 9 3.46 -8.95 -10.77
C MET A 9 3.01 -8.19 -9.59
N ALA A 10 3.73 -8.27 -8.51
CA ALA A 10 3.46 -7.47 -7.34
C ALA A 10 4.34 -6.24 -7.36
N LEU A 11 3.83 -5.16 -6.89
CA LEU A 11 4.62 -3.96 -6.71
C LEU A 11 5.10 -3.98 -5.28
N THR A 12 6.40 -4.16 -5.08
CA THR A 12 6.98 -4.23 -3.74
C THR A 12 8.11 -3.24 -3.61
N GLY A 13 8.41 -2.84 -2.41
CA GLY A 13 9.52 -1.94 -2.17
C GLY A 13 9.61 -1.51 -0.72
N THR A 14 10.40 -0.47 -0.50
CA THR A 14 10.61 0.06 0.84
C THR A 14 10.21 1.52 0.87
N PHE A 15 9.81 2.00 2.04
CA PHE A 15 9.42 3.40 2.19
C PHE A 15 10.62 4.34 2.22
N GLU A 16 11.82 3.80 2.16
CA GLU A 16 13.00 4.61 2.03
C GLU A 16 13.19 4.99 0.56
N ASP A 17 12.73 4.16 -0.35
CA ASP A 17 12.86 4.42 -1.77
C ASP A 17 11.68 5.22 -2.31
N ILE A 18 10.48 4.94 -1.83
CA ILE A 18 9.30 5.67 -2.26
C ILE A 18 8.43 5.88 -1.03
N SER A 19 8.05 7.10 -0.75
CA SER A 19 7.26 7.38 0.44
C SER A 19 5.86 6.80 0.28
N PHE A 20 5.18 6.59 1.40
CA PHE A 20 3.82 6.08 1.37
C PHE A 20 2.92 7.03 0.58
N ALA A 21 3.11 8.34 0.74
CA ALA A 21 2.31 9.32 0.00
C ALA A 21 2.53 9.19 -1.50
N GLU A 22 3.78 9.01 -1.92
CA GLU A 22 4.08 8.84 -3.33
C GLU A 22 3.49 7.55 -3.86
N LEU A 23 3.53 6.50 -3.06
CA LEU A 23 2.97 5.20 -3.45
C LEU A 23 1.46 5.32 -3.67
N LEU A 24 0.76 5.99 -2.75
CA LEU A 24 -0.67 6.17 -2.89
C LEU A 24 -0.98 6.99 -4.15
N GLN A 25 -0.16 7.99 -4.43
CA GLN A 25 -0.36 8.82 -5.60
C GLN A 25 -0.16 8.00 -6.87
N LEU A 26 0.84 7.13 -6.88
CA LEU A 26 1.09 6.27 -8.02
C LEU A 26 -0.10 5.33 -8.26
N LEU A 27 -0.63 4.72 -7.21
CA LEU A 27 -1.76 3.84 -7.33
C LEU A 27 -3.00 4.59 -7.80
N ASN A 28 -3.15 5.83 -7.37
CA ASN A 28 -4.27 6.65 -7.75
C ASN A 28 -4.21 7.00 -9.24
N VAL A 29 -3.07 7.46 -9.70
CA VAL A 29 -2.90 7.83 -11.10
C VAL A 29 -3.07 6.62 -12.00
N SER A 30 -2.66 5.46 -11.54
CA SER A 30 -2.74 4.24 -12.33
C SER A 30 -4.09 3.53 -12.20
N HIS A 31 -4.98 4.03 -11.36
CA HIS A 31 -6.29 3.45 -11.10
C HIS A 31 -6.20 1.97 -10.72
N LYS A 32 -5.19 1.62 -9.94
CA LYS A 32 -4.99 0.24 -9.54
C LYS A 32 -5.97 -0.18 -8.47
N SER A 33 -6.28 -1.48 -8.44
CA SER A 33 -7.11 -2.03 -7.39
C SER A 33 -6.39 -3.26 -6.82
N GLY A 34 -6.45 -3.44 -5.54
CA GLY A 34 -5.79 -4.57 -4.88
C GLY A 34 -5.57 -4.29 -3.41
N LYS A 35 -4.82 -5.16 -2.78
CA LYS A 35 -4.52 -5.02 -1.36
C LYS A 35 -3.09 -4.56 -1.19
N LEU A 36 -2.92 -3.46 -0.50
CA LEU A 36 -1.61 -2.93 -0.18
C LEU A 36 -1.28 -3.31 1.25
N SER A 37 -0.24 -4.10 1.43
CA SER A 37 0.24 -4.48 2.74
C SER A 37 1.48 -3.68 3.07
N CYS A 38 1.52 -3.12 4.26
CA CYS A 38 2.64 -2.32 4.72
C CYS A 38 3.12 -2.84 6.06
N TRP A 39 4.41 -2.87 6.27
CA TRP A 39 4.90 -3.30 7.58
C TRP A 39 6.20 -2.60 7.92
N ARG A 40 6.41 -2.39 9.22
CA ARG A 40 7.61 -1.80 9.76
C ARG A 40 7.87 -2.49 11.08
N GLY A 41 8.85 -3.38 11.10
CA GLY A 41 9.10 -4.19 12.28
C GLY A 41 7.90 -5.06 12.57
N THR A 42 7.29 -4.91 13.73
CA THR A 42 6.11 -5.67 14.09
C THR A 42 4.82 -4.93 13.75
N GLU A 43 4.92 -3.70 13.26
CA GLU A 43 3.75 -2.94 12.89
C GLU A 43 3.30 -3.34 11.49
N ARG A 44 2.00 -3.44 11.31
CA ARG A 44 1.46 -3.90 10.06
C ARG A 44 0.17 -3.16 9.74
N ALA A 45 -0.04 -2.85 8.50
CA ALA A 45 -1.27 -2.21 8.06
C ALA A 45 -1.66 -2.78 6.71
N GLU A 46 -2.97 -2.90 6.47
CA GLU A 46 -3.47 -3.33 5.19
C GLU A 46 -4.45 -2.31 4.66
N LEU A 47 -4.29 -1.97 3.40
CA LEU A 47 -5.19 -1.03 2.76
C LEU A 47 -5.79 -1.70 1.53
N HIS A 48 -7.09 -1.56 1.38
CA HIS A 48 -7.75 -2.07 0.20
C HIS A 48 -7.92 -0.88 -0.75
N ILE A 49 -7.30 -0.98 -1.90
CA ILE A 49 -7.30 0.09 -2.91
C ILE A 49 -8.31 -0.30 -3.98
N LEU A 50 -9.19 0.62 -4.32
CA LEU A 50 -10.18 0.37 -5.33
C LEU A 50 -10.17 1.53 -6.31
N GLY A 51 -9.81 1.24 -7.55
CA GLY A 51 -9.75 2.29 -8.57
C GLY A 51 -8.76 3.39 -8.24
N GLY A 52 -7.73 3.05 -7.48
CA GLY A 52 -6.70 4.01 -7.11
C GLY A 52 -6.96 4.73 -5.80
N GLU A 53 -8.07 4.43 -5.12
CA GLU A 53 -8.38 5.11 -3.88
C GLU A 53 -8.47 4.15 -2.71
N VAL A 54 -8.15 4.63 -1.53
CA VAL A 54 -8.21 3.80 -0.33
C VAL A 54 -9.67 3.60 0.05
N ALA A 55 -10.17 2.39 -0.14
CA ALA A 55 -11.53 2.06 0.20
C ALA A 55 -11.63 1.56 1.63
N ARG A 56 -10.56 1.00 2.17
CA ARG A 56 -10.57 0.45 3.49
C ARG A 56 -9.15 0.38 4.01
N ALA A 57 -8.95 0.59 5.28
CA ALA A 57 -7.63 0.50 5.91
C ALA A 57 -7.80 -0.08 7.30
N VAL A 58 -6.96 -1.06 7.64
CA VAL A 58 -6.99 -1.67 8.96
C VAL A 58 -5.60 -1.96 9.45
N SER A 59 -5.42 -1.91 10.75
CA SER A 59 -4.21 -2.38 11.40
C SER A 59 -4.65 -3.15 12.62
N ARG A 60 -3.71 -3.60 13.42
CA ARG A 60 -4.03 -4.37 14.58
C ARG A 60 -4.91 -3.59 15.55
N ARG A 61 -4.68 -2.29 15.67
CA ARG A 61 -5.37 -1.48 16.65
C ARG A 61 -6.37 -0.50 16.09
N GLU A 62 -6.28 -0.21 14.81
CA GLU A 62 -7.03 0.89 14.24
C GLU A 62 -7.70 0.51 12.93
N ARG A 63 -8.69 1.29 12.55
CA ARG A 63 -9.36 1.11 11.28
C ARG A 63 -9.63 2.49 10.71
N GLY A 64 -9.71 2.55 9.38
CA GLY A 64 -10.08 3.79 8.70
C GLY A 64 -8.94 4.77 8.58
N PRO A 65 -9.24 6.06 8.54
CA PRO A 65 -8.25 7.08 8.25
C PRO A 65 -7.06 7.13 9.18
N GLU A 66 -7.24 6.73 10.43
CA GLU A 66 -6.14 6.71 11.37
C GLU A 66 -5.01 5.82 10.91
N VAL A 67 -5.34 4.72 10.25
CA VAL A 67 -4.32 3.79 9.76
C VAL A 67 -3.49 4.50 8.70
N VAL A 68 -4.15 5.22 7.81
CA VAL A 68 -3.48 5.95 6.74
C VAL A 68 -2.55 7.00 7.32
N TYR A 69 -3.04 7.78 8.29
CA TYR A 69 -2.22 8.83 8.89
C TYR A 69 -1.01 8.24 9.62
N ARG A 70 -1.17 7.10 10.23
CA ARG A 70 -0.07 6.47 10.94
C ARG A 70 1.01 6.04 9.96
N VAL A 71 0.63 5.38 8.88
CA VAL A 71 1.61 4.91 7.89
C VAL A 71 2.27 6.09 7.17
N LEU A 72 1.54 7.19 6.99
CA LEU A 72 2.15 8.38 6.39
C LEU A 72 3.35 8.88 7.21
N GLY A 73 3.37 8.58 8.49
CA GLY A 73 4.48 8.97 9.34
C GLY A 73 5.66 8.02 9.33
N TRP A 74 5.52 6.87 8.66
CA TRP A 74 6.61 5.91 8.62
C TRP A 74 7.68 6.38 7.65
N LYS A 75 8.93 6.42 8.09
CA LYS A 75 10.05 6.78 7.25
C LYS A 75 10.77 5.55 6.73
N THR A 76 10.52 4.42 7.35
CA THR A 76 11.11 3.16 6.96
C THR A 76 9.99 2.14 6.89
N GLY A 77 10.26 0.97 6.37
CA GLY A 77 9.27 -0.08 6.26
C GLY A 77 9.18 -0.58 4.85
N GLU A 78 8.33 -1.56 4.66
CA GLU A 78 8.19 -2.24 3.38
C GLU A 78 6.75 -2.33 2.97
N PHE A 79 6.52 -2.49 1.69
CA PHE A 79 5.17 -2.65 1.19
C PHE A 79 5.10 -3.69 0.08
N SER A 80 3.92 -4.23 -0.11
CA SER A 80 3.63 -5.15 -1.20
C SER A 80 2.21 -4.88 -1.67
N PHE A 81 2.05 -4.67 -2.95
CA PHE A 81 0.75 -4.41 -3.53
C PHE A 81 0.36 -5.54 -4.45
#